data_e4ae08f1b1a83eea5ddaf99ffb960a70
#
_entry.id   e4ae08f1b1a83eea5ddaf99ffb960a70
#
_cell.length_a   1.000
_cell.length_b   1.000
_cell.length_c   1.000
_cell.angle_alpha   90.00
_cell.angle_beta   90.00
_cell.angle_gamma   90.00
#
_symmetry.space_group_name_H-M   'P 1'
#
loop_
_entity.id
_entity.type
_entity.pdbx_description
1 polymer ?
#
loop_
_entity_poly.entity_id
_entity_poly.type
_entity_poly.pdbx_seq_one_letter_code
_entity_poly.pdbx_strand_id
1 'polypeptide(L)'
;LDAINWAAIDSMGTQNKVSTMISALAQLLRVSLQRSSYLASVEEELNHARLYVQLLETRYSDKLRVYWEVSPDILKCKTVRLCLQPLLENAISHGLRPKRYQGTITVRGGQAGGAAVISVEDDGVGMSAEECVAFNAQLKKKYQLDDSHVGLRNVNQRLKILFGDCYG
;
A
#
# COMPACT_ATOMS: atom_id res chain seq x y z
N LEU A 1 -27.94 19.27 -30.03
CA LEU A 1 -27.96 17.80 -29.77
C LEU A 1 -26.61 17.32 -29.18
N ASP A 2 -25.47 17.88 -29.63
CA ASP A 2 -24.13 17.44 -29.18
C ASP A 2 -23.82 17.79 -27.72
N ALA A 3 -24.28 18.95 -27.23
CA ALA A 3 -24.07 19.36 -25.83
C ALA A 3 -24.80 18.47 -24.82
N ILE A 4 -25.96 17.91 -25.18
CA ILE A 4 -26.74 16.99 -24.34
C ILE A 4 -26.06 15.62 -24.30
N ASN A 5 -25.50 15.18 -25.43
CA ASN A 5 -24.72 13.93 -25.49
C ASN A 5 -23.43 14.00 -24.64
N TRP A 6 -22.71 15.12 -24.67
CA TRP A 6 -21.52 15.33 -23.82
C TRP A 6 -21.86 15.31 -22.34
N ALA A 7 -22.93 15.99 -21.92
CA ALA A 7 -23.38 15.99 -20.52
C ALA A 7 -23.83 14.58 -20.05
N ALA A 8 -24.45 13.78 -20.92
CA ALA A 8 -24.88 12.42 -20.62
C ALA A 8 -23.65 11.47 -20.51
N ILE A 9 -22.65 11.61 -21.37
CA ILE A 9 -21.42 10.82 -21.33
C ILE A 9 -20.61 11.15 -20.07
N ASP A 10 -20.50 12.41 -19.69
CA ASP A 10 -19.80 12.85 -18.49
C ASP A 10 -20.51 12.38 -17.21
N SER A 11 -21.84 12.43 -17.17
CA SER A 11 -22.62 11.90 -16.03
C SER A 11 -22.51 10.38 -15.89
N MET A 12 -22.51 9.63 -16.99
CA MET A 12 -22.31 8.18 -16.97
C MET A 12 -20.88 7.80 -16.56
N GLY A 13 -19.89 8.54 -17.01
CA GLY A 13 -18.49 8.35 -16.62
C GLY A 13 -18.25 8.62 -15.13
N THR A 14 -18.87 9.66 -14.59
CA THR A 14 -18.80 10.02 -13.17
C THR A 14 -19.55 9.02 -12.30
N GLN A 15 -20.74 8.56 -12.69
CA GLN A 15 -21.47 7.51 -11.98
C GLN A 15 -20.69 6.19 -11.93
N ASN A 16 -20.03 5.80 -13.01
CA ASN A 16 -19.22 4.59 -13.06
C ASN A 16 -18.01 4.70 -12.10
N LYS A 17 -17.34 5.85 -12.05
CA LYS A 17 -16.23 6.11 -11.11
C LYS A 17 -16.69 6.02 -9.65
N VAL A 18 -17.81 6.66 -9.31
CA VAL A 18 -18.37 6.65 -7.94
C VAL A 18 -18.77 5.22 -7.53
N SER A 19 -19.43 4.46 -8.39
CA SER A 19 -19.81 3.07 -8.13
C SER A 19 -18.58 2.19 -7.89
N THR A 20 -17.51 2.35 -8.70
CA THR A 20 -16.23 1.65 -8.54
C THR A 20 -15.59 1.99 -7.20
N MET A 21 -15.56 3.27 -6.82
CA MET A 21 -15.01 3.71 -5.53
C MET A 21 -15.79 3.12 -4.35
N ILE A 22 -17.11 3.13 -4.39
CA ILE A 22 -17.96 2.57 -3.32
C ILE A 22 -17.69 1.06 -3.20
N SER A 23 -17.62 0.34 -4.30
CA SER A 23 -17.35 -1.11 -4.32
C SER A 23 -15.97 -1.43 -3.76
N ALA A 24 -14.94 -0.70 -4.15
CA ALA A 24 -13.59 -0.87 -3.64
C ALA A 24 -13.51 -0.55 -2.13
N LEU A 25 -14.16 0.53 -1.67
CA LEU A 25 -14.24 0.89 -0.26
C LEU A 25 -14.95 -0.20 0.57
N ALA A 26 -16.07 -0.72 0.07
CA ALA A 26 -16.80 -1.80 0.74
C ALA A 26 -15.94 -3.07 0.87
N GLN A 27 -15.14 -3.40 -0.15
CA GLN A 27 -14.23 -4.54 -0.10
C GLN A 27 -13.07 -4.30 0.88
N LEU A 28 -12.46 -3.11 0.90
CA LEU A 28 -11.42 -2.75 1.87
C LEU A 28 -11.92 -2.87 3.32
N LEU A 29 -13.11 -2.32 3.60
CA LEU A 29 -13.73 -2.43 4.92
C LEU A 29 -14.01 -3.89 5.31
N ARG A 30 -14.51 -4.70 4.38
CA ARG A 30 -14.76 -6.12 4.64
C ARG A 30 -13.50 -6.86 5.05
N VAL A 31 -12.38 -6.65 4.33
CA VAL A 31 -11.09 -7.27 4.65
C VAL A 31 -10.57 -6.78 6.01
N SER A 32 -10.68 -5.49 6.30
CA SER A 32 -10.24 -4.89 7.57
C SER A 32 -11.05 -5.39 8.78
N LEU A 33 -12.32 -5.73 8.58
CA LEU A 33 -13.22 -6.25 9.63
C LEU A 33 -13.13 -7.76 9.81
N GLN A 34 -12.52 -8.49 8.88
CA GLN A 34 -12.32 -9.93 9.02
C GLN A 34 -11.28 -10.23 10.11
N ARG A 35 -11.74 -10.68 11.27
CA ARG A 35 -10.89 -11.03 12.43
C ARG A 35 -10.36 -12.46 12.42
N SER A 36 -10.52 -13.22 11.34
CA SER A 36 -10.32 -14.67 11.34
C SER A 36 -8.86 -15.15 11.37
N SER A 37 -7.89 -14.30 11.00
CA SER A 37 -6.46 -14.68 11.02
C SER A 37 -5.55 -13.46 11.07
N TYR A 38 -4.44 -13.55 11.82
CA TYR A 38 -3.34 -12.57 11.80
C TYR A 38 -2.47 -12.70 10.55
N LEU A 39 -2.56 -13.84 9.85
CA LEU A 39 -1.80 -14.13 8.65
C LEU A 39 -2.69 -14.05 7.41
N ALA A 40 -2.07 -13.63 6.31
CA ALA A 40 -2.63 -13.66 4.97
C ALA A 40 -1.60 -14.27 4.00
N SER A 41 -2.02 -14.67 2.81
CA SER A 41 -1.08 -14.95 1.73
C SER A 41 -0.59 -13.63 1.12
N VAL A 42 0.57 -13.65 0.48
CA VAL A 42 1.06 -12.50 -0.31
C VAL A 42 0.05 -12.11 -1.37
N GLU A 43 -0.63 -13.09 -2.01
CA GLU A 43 -1.69 -12.84 -2.99
C GLU A 43 -2.86 -12.05 -2.39
N GLU A 44 -3.32 -12.43 -1.18
CA GLU A 44 -4.39 -11.69 -0.47
C GLU A 44 -3.98 -10.25 -0.15
N GLU A 45 -2.74 -10.04 0.29
CA GLU A 45 -2.17 -8.71 0.56
C GLU A 45 -2.06 -7.86 -0.71
N LEU A 46 -1.59 -8.44 -1.81
CA LEU A 46 -1.51 -7.75 -3.11
C LEU A 46 -2.90 -7.36 -3.63
N ASN A 47 -3.88 -8.24 -3.50
CA ASN A 47 -5.25 -7.94 -3.92
C ASN A 47 -5.86 -6.81 -3.09
N HIS A 48 -5.62 -6.81 -1.77
CA HIS A 48 -6.04 -5.72 -0.89
C HIS A 48 -5.33 -4.39 -1.24
N ALA A 49 -4.02 -4.44 -1.46
CA ALA A 49 -3.22 -3.28 -1.85
C ALA A 49 -3.64 -2.70 -3.21
N ARG A 50 -4.00 -3.54 -4.18
CA ARG A 50 -4.52 -3.10 -5.49
C ARG A 50 -5.86 -2.38 -5.36
N LEU A 51 -6.77 -2.86 -4.51
CA LEU A 51 -8.04 -2.15 -4.24
C LEU A 51 -7.80 -0.77 -3.63
N TYR A 52 -6.85 -0.65 -2.71
CA TYR A 52 -6.46 0.64 -2.13
C TYR A 52 -5.88 1.59 -3.18
N VAL A 53 -4.97 1.10 -4.02
CA VAL A 53 -4.38 1.87 -5.13
C VAL A 53 -5.44 2.31 -6.13
N GLN A 54 -6.39 1.45 -6.50
CA GLN A 54 -7.49 1.79 -7.42
C GLN A 54 -8.32 2.98 -6.92
N LEU A 55 -8.59 3.08 -5.61
CA LEU A 55 -9.25 4.25 -5.03
C LEU A 55 -8.42 5.53 -5.22
N LEU A 56 -7.12 5.43 -5.00
CA LEU A 56 -6.21 6.57 -5.12
C LEU A 56 -6.01 7.00 -6.56
N GLU A 57 -5.85 6.06 -7.49
CA GLU A 57 -5.76 6.35 -8.94
C GLU A 57 -7.04 7.03 -9.44
N THR A 58 -8.21 6.61 -8.97
CA THR A 58 -9.48 7.29 -9.29
C THR A 58 -9.50 8.73 -8.78
N ARG A 59 -8.90 8.99 -7.60
CA ARG A 59 -8.85 10.32 -6.98
C ARG A 59 -7.79 11.22 -7.60
N TYR A 60 -6.61 10.68 -7.89
CA TYR A 60 -5.44 11.45 -8.36
C TYR A 60 -5.22 11.34 -9.86
N SER A 61 -6.06 10.55 -10.56
CA SER A 61 -6.06 10.39 -12.02
C SER A 61 -4.66 10.09 -12.57
N ASP A 62 -4.20 10.82 -13.59
CA ASP A 62 -2.96 10.57 -14.32
C ASP A 62 -1.67 10.91 -13.55
N LYS A 63 -1.77 11.35 -12.29
CA LYS A 63 -0.61 11.78 -11.50
C LYS A 63 0.10 10.63 -10.79
N LEU A 64 -0.65 9.64 -10.33
CA LEU A 64 -0.13 8.48 -9.61
C LEU A 64 -0.16 7.25 -10.51
N ARG A 65 0.98 6.55 -10.59
CA ARG A 65 1.09 5.25 -11.28
C ARG A 65 1.70 4.23 -10.35
N VAL A 66 1.14 3.01 -10.33
CA VAL A 66 1.67 1.92 -9.51
C VAL A 66 1.97 0.71 -10.38
N TYR A 67 3.21 0.25 -10.35
CA TYR A 67 3.67 -0.95 -11.04
C TYR A 67 3.81 -2.12 -10.07
N TRP A 68 3.47 -3.32 -10.53
CA TRP A 68 3.45 -4.54 -9.74
C TRP A 68 4.34 -5.59 -10.39
N GLU A 69 5.54 -5.75 -9.84
CA GLU A 69 6.59 -6.66 -10.33
C GLU A 69 6.81 -7.77 -9.30
N VAL A 70 5.80 -8.64 -9.13
CA VAL A 70 5.82 -9.67 -8.09
C VAL A 70 5.88 -11.05 -8.73
N SER A 71 6.87 -11.85 -8.33
CA SER A 71 7.06 -13.21 -8.81
C SER A 71 5.94 -14.13 -8.31
N PRO A 72 5.40 -15.03 -9.18
CA PRO A 72 4.33 -15.94 -8.80
C PRO A 72 4.71 -16.93 -7.69
N ASP A 73 5.97 -17.25 -7.53
CA ASP A 73 6.50 -18.22 -6.55
C ASP A 73 6.27 -17.79 -5.09
N ILE A 74 6.15 -16.49 -4.81
CA ILE A 74 5.89 -16.00 -3.45
C ILE A 74 4.40 -15.80 -3.14
N LEU A 75 3.49 -15.91 -4.09
CA LEU A 75 2.07 -15.57 -3.90
C LEU A 75 1.39 -16.38 -2.79
N LYS A 76 1.79 -17.63 -2.61
CA LYS A 76 1.27 -18.54 -1.55
C LYS A 76 2.00 -18.39 -0.22
N CYS A 77 3.12 -17.66 -0.16
CA CYS A 77 3.82 -17.41 1.09
C CYS A 77 2.92 -16.66 2.08
N LYS A 78 3.09 -16.96 3.37
CA LYS A 78 2.34 -16.28 4.44
C LYS A 78 3.09 -15.05 4.92
N THR A 79 2.31 -14.00 5.16
CA THR A 79 2.77 -12.74 5.74
C THR A 79 1.75 -12.23 6.77
N VAL A 80 2.07 -11.15 7.47
CA VAL A 80 1.11 -10.52 8.39
C VAL A 80 0.05 -9.77 7.59
N ARG A 81 -1.20 -9.90 8.02
CA ARG A 81 -2.34 -9.23 7.37
C ARG A 81 -2.18 -7.71 7.40
N LEU A 82 -2.54 -7.03 6.31
CA LEU A 82 -2.45 -5.57 6.14
C LEU A 82 -1.01 -5.04 6.33
N CYS A 83 -0.02 -5.76 5.77
CA CYS A 83 1.38 -5.30 5.80
C CYS A 83 1.74 -4.38 4.64
N LEU A 84 1.16 -4.56 3.46
CA LEU A 84 1.49 -3.75 2.28
C LEU A 84 0.83 -2.36 2.29
N GLN A 85 -0.36 -2.25 2.87
CA GLN A 85 -1.08 -0.96 2.91
C GLN A 85 -0.28 0.15 3.60
N PRO A 86 0.30 -0.04 4.81
CA PRO A 86 1.11 1.00 5.45
C PRO A 86 2.37 1.39 4.65
N LEU A 87 2.96 0.46 3.89
CA LEU A 87 4.08 0.77 3.01
C LEU A 87 3.65 1.70 1.87
N LEU A 88 2.52 1.41 1.22
CA LEU A 88 1.94 2.26 0.18
C LEU A 88 1.49 3.61 0.74
N GLU A 89 0.87 3.64 1.92
CA GLU A 89 0.49 4.89 2.60
C GLU A 89 1.70 5.77 2.87
N ASN A 90 2.82 5.17 3.30
CA ASN A 90 4.08 5.88 3.52
C ASN A 90 4.63 6.47 2.22
N ALA A 91 4.74 5.68 1.16
CA ALA A 91 5.20 6.13 -0.16
C ALA A 91 4.35 7.30 -0.69
N ILE A 92 3.03 7.21 -0.55
CA ILE A 92 2.10 8.23 -1.02
C ILE A 92 2.14 9.48 -0.14
N SER A 93 2.07 9.33 1.18
CA SER A 93 1.93 10.45 2.11
C SER A 93 3.24 11.22 2.31
N HIS A 94 4.36 10.51 2.34
CA HIS A 94 5.68 11.11 2.60
C HIS A 94 6.48 11.29 1.31
N GLY A 95 6.43 10.33 0.38
CA GLY A 95 7.13 10.42 -0.91
C GLY A 95 6.44 11.34 -1.90
N LEU A 96 5.18 11.06 -2.26
CA LEU A 96 4.52 11.69 -3.39
C LEU A 96 3.65 12.91 -3.06
N ARG A 97 3.07 12.99 -1.86
CA ARG A 97 2.25 14.14 -1.45
C ARG A 97 2.96 15.49 -1.60
N PRO A 98 4.26 15.66 -1.22
CA PRO A 98 4.98 16.90 -1.44
C PRO A 98 5.10 17.27 -2.93
N LYS A 99 5.12 16.27 -3.82
CA LYS A 99 5.09 16.41 -5.30
C LYS A 99 3.67 16.52 -5.87
N ARG A 100 2.69 16.89 -5.04
CA ARG A 100 1.25 16.96 -5.42
C ARG A 100 0.72 15.63 -5.97
N TYR A 101 1.20 14.51 -5.41
CA TYR A 101 0.91 13.12 -5.80
C TYR A 101 1.38 12.75 -7.21
N GLN A 102 2.27 13.52 -7.81
CA GLN A 102 2.85 13.20 -9.12
C GLN A 102 4.06 12.30 -8.95
N GLY A 103 3.95 11.08 -9.41
CA GLY A 103 5.04 10.11 -9.36
C GLY A 103 4.59 8.67 -9.54
N THR A 104 5.57 7.80 -9.33
CA THR A 104 5.45 6.36 -9.56
C THR A 104 5.81 5.60 -8.29
N ILE A 105 5.05 4.54 -8.03
CA ILE A 105 5.38 3.55 -7.01
C ILE A 105 5.60 2.21 -7.71
N THR A 106 6.65 1.49 -7.34
CA THR A 106 6.89 0.13 -7.82
C THR A 106 6.89 -0.83 -6.64
N VAL A 107 5.99 -1.81 -6.69
CA VAL A 107 5.92 -2.92 -5.73
C VAL A 107 6.64 -4.10 -6.36
N ARG A 108 7.79 -4.50 -5.78
CA ARG A 108 8.54 -5.69 -6.22
C ARG A 108 8.42 -6.80 -5.21
N GLY A 109 8.43 -8.02 -5.68
CA GLY A 109 8.39 -9.18 -4.80
C GLY A 109 9.05 -10.41 -5.41
N GLY A 110 9.81 -11.14 -4.60
CA GLY A 110 10.50 -12.36 -5.03
C GLY A 110 11.06 -13.14 -3.85
N GLN A 111 11.77 -14.21 -4.12
CA GLN A 111 12.48 -14.98 -3.09
C GLN A 111 13.91 -14.48 -2.93
N ALA A 112 14.33 -14.29 -1.68
CA ALA A 112 15.71 -14.01 -1.32
C ALA A 112 16.05 -14.69 0.02
N GLY A 113 17.17 -15.43 0.06
CA GLY A 113 17.63 -16.10 1.29
C GLY A 113 16.63 -17.12 1.86
N GLY A 114 15.78 -17.73 1.04
CA GLY A 114 14.75 -18.68 1.48
C GLY A 114 13.47 -18.03 2.04
N ALA A 115 13.36 -16.70 1.99
CA ALA A 115 12.20 -15.95 2.41
C ALA A 115 11.55 -15.18 1.24
N ALA A 116 10.26 -14.91 1.35
CA ALA A 116 9.58 -13.97 0.48
C ALA A 116 9.97 -12.53 0.88
N VAL A 117 10.46 -11.76 -0.07
CA VAL A 117 10.83 -10.34 0.13
C VAL A 117 9.93 -9.50 -0.76
N ILE A 118 9.34 -8.46 -0.19
CA ILE A 118 8.53 -7.48 -0.92
C ILE A 118 9.08 -6.09 -0.61
N SER A 119 9.35 -5.31 -1.65
CA SER A 119 9.72 -3.90 -1.54
C SER A 119 8.66 -2.99 -2.16
N VAL A 120 8.52 -1.80 -1.59
CA VAL A 120 7.73 -0.70 -2.14
C VAL A 120 8.68 0.48 -2.33
N GLU A 121 8.87 0.87 -3.56
CA GLU A 121 9.77 1.96 -3.96
C GLU A 121 8.96 3.09 -4.59
N ASP A 122 9.25 4.33 -4.22
CA ASP A 122 8.64 5.52 -4.81
C ASP A 122 9.70 6.47 -5.37
N ASP A 123 9.33 7.26 -6.38
CA ASP A 123 10.15 8.32 -6.94
C ASP A 123 9.85 9.70 -6.31
N GLY A 124 9.44 9.68 -5.05
CA GLY A 124 9.06 10.85 -4.27
C GLY A 124 10.23 11.77 -3.92
N VAL A 125 10.06 12.52 -2.82
CA VAL A 125 11.10 13.45 -2.34
C VAL A 125 12.25 12.74 -1.63
N GLY A 126 12.08 11.47 -1.26
CA GLY A 126 13.07 10.69 -0.52
C GLY A 126 13.29 11.17 0.91
N MET A 127 14.33 10.63 1.52
CA MET A 127 14.81 10.96 2.87
C MET A 127 16.30 11.28 2.82
N SER A 128 16.77 12.19 3.67
CA SER A 128 18.21 12.40 3.88
C SER A 128 18.84 11.16 4.56
N ALA A 129 20.16 11.06 4.52
CA ALA A 129 20.87 9.98 5.20
C ALA A 129 20.61 9.98 6.72
N GLU A 130 20.52 11.17 7.33
CA GLU A 130 20.23 11.36 8.74
C GLU A 130 18.80 10.91 9.08
N GLU A 131 17.82 11.28 8.25
CA GLU A 131 16.43 10.85 8.41
C GLU A 131 16.30 9.33 8.29
N CYS A 132 16.98 8.70 7.32
CA CYS A 132 17.02 7.24 7.18
C CYS A 132 17.58 6.55 8.41
N VAL A 133 18.68 7.06 8.97
CA VAL A 133 19.29 6.51 10.20
C VAL A 133 18.34 6.67 11.39
N ALA A 134 17.72 7.83 11.55
CA ALA A 134 16.75 8.10 12.62
C ALA A 134 15.52 7.18 12.49
N PHE A 135 14.98 7.04 11.28
CA PHE A 135 13.84 6.17 11.01
C PHE A 135 14.15 4.69 11.32
N ASN A 136 15.29 4.18 10.86
CA ASN A 136 15.72 2.81 11.15
C ASN A 136 15.95 2.57 12.66
N ALA A 137 16.43 3.57 13.38
CA ALA A 137 16.55 3.50 14.83
C ALA A 137 15.18 3.46 15.53
N GLN A 138 14.20 4.19 15.01
CA GLN A 138 12.81 4.15 15.51
C GLN A 138 12.15 2.79 15.28
N LEU A 139 12.34 2.16 14.11
CA LEU A 139 11.80 0.82 13.82
C LEU A 139 12.32 -0.25 14.81
N LYS A 140 13.52 -0.05 15.40
CA LYS A 140 14.12 -0.96 16.38
C LYS A 140 13.64 -0.74 17.81
N LYS A 141 13.05 0.43 18.15
CA LYS A 141 12.59 0.73 19.50
C LYS A 141 11.29 -0.01 19.84
N LYS A 142 11.16 -0.49 21.07
CA LYS A 142 9.90 -0.96 21.64
C LYS A 142 8.93 0.21 21.80
N TYR A 143 7.65 -0.07 21.71
CA TYR A 143 6.50 0.83 21.65
C TYR A 143 6.65 2.15 22.44
N GLN A 144 6.48 3.29 21.76
CA GLN A 144 6.21 4.61 22.36
C GLN A 144 5.01 5.25 21.63
N LEU A 145 4.12 5.89 22.37
CA LEU A 145 2.78 6.32 21.95
C LEU A 145 2.73 7.51 20.98
N ASP A 146 3.88 8.09 20.60
CA ASP A 146 3.92 9.36 19.87
C ASP A 146 4.68 9.22 18.53
N ASP A 147 4.02 8.62 17.52
CA ASP A 147 4.72 8.39 16.26
C ASP A 147 3.86 8.57 15.01
N SER A 148 4.31 9.44 14.15
CA SER A 148 3.82 9.62 12.77
C SER A 148 3.96 8.36 11.87
N HIS A 149 4.73 7.36 12.29
CA HIS A 149 5.01 6.12 11.54
C HIS A 149 4.48 4.86 12.24
N VAL A 150 3.39 4.99 12.98
CA VAL A 150 2.75 3.87 13.74
C VAL A 150 2.46 2.66 12.83
N GLY A 151 2.06 2.88 11.59
CA GLY A 151 1.72 1.80 10.64
C GLY A 151 2.90 0.88 10.31
N LEU A 152 4.04 1.44 9.86
CA LEU A 152 5.22 0.67 9.47
C LEU A 152 5.83 -0.05 10.67
N ARG A 153 5.90 0.62 11.81
CA ARG A 153 6.41 0.04 13.05
C ARG A 153 5.57 -1.13 13.55
N ASN A 154 4.25 -1.01 13.44
CA ASN A 154 3.31 -2.08 13.75
C ASN A 154 3.54 -3.31 12.85
N VAL A 155 3.72 -3.10 11.55
CA VAL A 155 4.03 -4.18 10.60
C VAL A 155 5.33 -4.86 10.97
N ASN A 156 6.40 -4.09 11.20
CA ASN A 156 7.71 -4.62 11.60
C ASN A 156 7.62 -5.47 12.88
N GLN A 157 6.95 -4.98 13.92
CA GLN A 157 6.78 -5.73 15.16
C GLN A 157 5.97 -7.01 14.96
N ARG A 158 4.90 -6.97 14.19
CA ARG A 158 4.07 -8.15 13.90
C ARG A 158 4.83 -9.21 13.12
N LEU A 159 5.67 -8.81 12.14
CA LEU A 159 6.55 -9.72 11.42
C LEU A 159 7.51 -10.40 12.39
N LYS A 160 8.18 -9.65 13.27
CA LYS A 160 9.12 -10.20 14.25
C LYS A 160 8.44 -11.14 15.25
N ILE A 161 7.26 -10.81 15.73
CA ILE A 161 6.51 -11.67 16.68
C ILE A 161 6.11 -13.00 16.03
N LEU A 162 5.69 -12.98 14.76
CA LEU A 162 5.13 -14.15 14.10
C LEU A 162 6.15 -15.00 13.36
N PHE A 163 7.23 -14.40 12.87
CA PHE A 163 8.23 -15.09 12.05
C PHE A 163 9.65 -15.06 12.65
N GLY A 164 9.91 -14.24 13.67
CA GLY A 164 11.21 -14.09 14.31
C GLY A 164 11.91 -12.77 13.97
N ASP A 165 12.97 -12.47 14.75
CA ASP A 165 13.66 -11.16 14.71
C ASP A 165 14.38 -10.84 13.40
N CYS A 166 14.66 -11.86 12.58
CA CYS A 166 15.29 -11.71 11.27
C CYS A 166 14.33 -11.21 10.17
N TYR A 167 13.02 -11.15 10.47
CA TYR A 167 11.99 -10.66 9.55
C TYR A 167 11.53 -9.25 9.95
N GLY A 168 11.30 -8.39 8.94
CA GLY A 168 10.79 -7.03 9.16
C GLY A 168 11.66 -5.94 8.59
#